data_022f468c5895563582f2b4ce9f2b73b1
#
_entry.id   022f468c5895563582f2b4ce9f2b73b1
#
_cell.length_a   1.000
_cell.length_b   1.000
_cell.length_c   1.000
_cell.angle_alpha   90.00
_cell.angle_beta   90.00
_cell.angle_gamma   90.00
#
_symmetry.space_group_name_H-M   'P 1'
#
loop_
_entity.id
_entity.type
_entity.pdbx_description
1 polymer ?
#
loop_
_entity_poly.entity_id
_entity_poly.type
_entity_poly.pdbx_seq_one_letter_code
_entity_poly.pdbx_strand_id
1 'polypeptide(L)'
;GKKIAVIGSGPSGLAAADQLNKRGHSVTVYEKSDRVGGLLMYGIPNMKLEKQIIDRKIEVMKAEGVTFVTSANVGATKAAMNPMVAKEDAMGEYLTNPEEKAVKADTILKEYDSVILACGASNPRDIKAKGRDAKGIYFAVDFLKTTTKSLLNSGFKDKKYVSAKGKNVLVIGGGDTGNDCVGTSIRQGCKSVVQLEMMPKPPVCRAESNPWPEWPKILKTDYGQEEAIAVFGEDPRIYETTVKEFIKDKDGNVVKAKCVKLAWKKDAKTGRMNMSEIEGSEYEVPCDIVLIAAGFLGSQEYVAKAFGVELNERTNVKTEAGAYATNVPKVFTAGAVSYTHLRA
;
A
#
# COMPACT_ATOMS: atom_id res chain seq x y z
N GLY A 1 3.66 26.20 24.30
CA GLY A 1 3.22 25.38 23.17
C GLY A 1 1.93 24.65 23.47
N LYS A 2 1.32 24.04 22.45
CA LYS A 2 0.12 23.20 22.58
C LYS A 2 0.51 21.73 22.60
N LYS A 3 -0.33 20.89 23.19
CA LYS A 3 -0.22 19.43 23.11
C LYS A 3 -0.91 18.93 21.83
N ILE A 4 -0.18 18.24 20.95
CA ILE A 4 -0.68 17.79 19.65
C ILE A 4 -0.51 16.28 19.54
N ALA A 5 -1.58 15.57 19.18
CA ALA A 5 -1.54 14.17 18.83
C ALA A 5 -1.49 14.03 17.29
N VAL A 6 -0.58 13.20 16.79
CA VAL A 6 -0.50 12.81 15.38
C VAL A 6 -0.84 11.33 15.27
N ILE A 7 -1.86 10.99 14.52
CA ILE A 7 -2.36 9.61 14.36
C ILE A 7 -1.81 9.03 13.07
N GLY A 8 -0.80 8.19 13.18
CA GLY A 8 -0.05 7.60 12.08
C GLY A 8 1.33 8.21 11.93
N SER A 9 2.33 7.35 11.75
CA SER A 9 3.74 7.70 11.62
C SER A 9 4.28 7.55 10.18
N GLY A 10 3.41 7.58 9.19
CA GLY A 10 3.81 7.65 7.78
C GLY A 10 4.48 8.99 7.44
N PRO A 11 4.89 9.19 6.17
CA PRO A 11 5.59 10.41 5.74
C PRO A 11 4.93 11.72 6.18
N SER A 12 3.60 11.81 6.02
CA SER A 12 2.84 13.01 6.39
C SER A 12 2.80 13.24 7.90
N GLY A 13 2.63 12.17 8.69
CA GLY A 13 2.65 12.24 10.15
C GLY A 13 4.00 12.65 10.70
N LEU A 14 5.08 12.08 10.17
CA LEU A 14 6.45 12.45 10.55
C LEU A 14 6.77 13.89 10.18
N ALA A 15 6.38 14.34 8.97
CA ALA A 15 6.61 15.72 8.55
C ALA A 15 5.82 16.71 9.42
N ALA A 16 4.56 16.42 9.74
CA ALA A 16 3.75 17.24 10.63
C ALA A 16 4.34 17.29 12.03
N ALA A 17 4.74 16.15 12.60
CA ALA A 17 5.33 16.08 13.93
C ALA A 17 6.65 16.88 14.03
N ASP A 18 7.55 16.72 13.06
CA ASP A 18 8.80 17.45 12.97
C ASP A 18 8.57 18.98 12.95
N GLN A 19 7.67 19.43 12.07
CA GLN A 19 7.41 20.87 11.91
C GLN A 19 6.68 21.49 13.10
N LEU A 20 5.79 20.78 13.74
CA LEU A 20 5.06 21.26 14.90
C LEU A 20 5.95 21.29 16.14
N ASN A 21 6.79 20.28 16.34
CA ASN A 21 7.77 20.25 17.42
C ASN A 21 8.76 21.44 17.31
N LYS A 22 9.29 21.70 16.12
CA LYS A 22 10.16 22.87 15.85
C LYS A 22 9.51 24.23 16.12
N ARG A 23 8.16 24.28 16.12
CA ARG A 23 7.40 25.49 16.49
C ARG A 23 7.06 25.57 17.99
N GLY A 24 7.64 24.69 18.81
CA GLY A 24 7.49 24.70 20.26
C GLY A 24 6.24 24.02 20.79
N HIS A 25 5.61 23.14 20.01
CA HIS A 25 4.50 22.29 20.47
C HIS A 25 5.01 20.98 21.06
N SER A 26 4.32 20.44 22.06
CA SER A 26 4.55 19.08 22.55
C SER A 26 3.82 18.10 21.64
N VAL A 27 4.53 17.26 20.92
CA VAL A 27 3.97 16.36 19.91
C VAL A 27 4.10 14.90 20.31
N THR A 28 2.99 14.15 20.28
CA THR A 28 2.97 12.70 20.44
C THR A 28 2.44 12.05 19.16
N VAL A 29 3.21 11.12 18.60
CA VAL A 29 2.85 10.36 17.42
C VAL A 29 2.41 8.95 17.83
N TYR A 30 1.19 8.56 17.48
CA TYR A 30 0.62 7.24 17.72
C TYR A 30 0.74 6.39 16.46
N GLU A 31 1.32 5.21 16.58
CA GLU A 31 1.51 4.27 15.48
C GLU A 31 0.96 2.88 15.86
N LYS A 32 0.10 2.31 15.01
CA LYS A 32 -0.47 0.97 15.24
C LYS A 32 0.54 -0.16 15.07
N SER A 33 1.56 0.04 14.24
CA SER A 33 2.61 -0.94 14.02
C SER A 33 3.63 -0.94 15.16
N ASP A 34 4.42 -2.00 15.23
CA ASP A 34 5.53 -2.18 16.15
C ASP A 34 6.71 -1.23 15.87
N ARG A 35 6.79 -0.67 14.65
CA ARG A 35 7.82 0.29 14.22
C ARG A 35 7.19 1.51 13.57
N VAL A 36 7.85 2.64 13.76
CA VAL A 36 7.51 3.93 13.16
C VAL A 36 7.89 3.96 11.69
N GLY A 37 7.14 4.69 10.85
CA GLY A 37 7.48 4.94 9.46
C GLY A 37 6.37 4.59 8.46
N GLY A 38 5.34 3.86 8.87
CA GLY A 38 4.23 3.47 7.99
C GLY A 38 4.73 2.70 6.76
N LEU A 39 4.35 3.13 5.56
CA LEU A 39 4.80 2.50 4.31
C LEU A 39 6.31 2.67 4.04
N LEU A 40 6.97 3.69 4.58
CA LEU A 40 8.43 3.79 4.52
C LEU A 40 9.10 2.59 5.18
N MET A 41 8.54 2.14 6.32
CA MET A 41 9.04 1.00 7.06
C MET A 41 8.65 -0.34 6.41
N TYR A 42 7.36 -0.54 6.11
CA TYR A 42 6.83 -1.84 5.75
C TYR A 42 6.26 -1.98 4.33
N GLY A 43 6.14 -0.88 3.59
CA GLY A 43 5.65 -0.92 2.21
C GLY A 43 6.77 -0.84 1.17
N ILE A 44 7.83 -0.06 1.44
CA ILE A 44 8.98 0.07 0.55
C ILE A 44 10.01 -1.00 0.92
N PRO A 45 10.54 -1.80 -0.03
CA PRO A 45 11.58 -2.80 0.24
C PRO A 45 12.85 -2.18 0.82
N ASN A 46 13.56 -2.94 1.67
CA ASN A 46 14.81 -2.46 2.28
C ASN A 46 15.91 -2.14 1.25
N MET A 47 15.92 -2.85 0.12
CA MET A 47 16.86 -2.59 -0.98
C MET A 47 16.65 -1.23 -1.66
N LYS A 48 15.44 -0.67 -1.60
CA LYS A 48 15.09 0.64 -2.15
C LYS A 48 15.23 1.75 -1.11
N LEU A 49 14.92 1.46 0.15
CA LEU A 49 15.05 2.36 1.29
C LEU A 49 15.49 1.58 2.52
N GLU A 50 16.75 1.66 2.86
CA GLU A 50 17.31 1.02 4.05
C GLU A 50 16.68 1.58 5.33
N LYS A 51 16.23 0.70 6.23
CA LYS A 51 15.43 1.08 7.41
C LYS A 51 16.24 1.87 8.44
N GLN A 52 17.56 1.70 8.46
CA GLN A 52 18.46 2.52 9.27
C GLN A 52 18.34 4.04 8.98
N ILE A 53 17.99 4.43 7.75
CA ILE A 53 17.76 5.83 7.39
C ILE A 53 16.53 6.38 8.11
N ILE A 54 15.47 5.56 8.20
CA ILE A 54 14.26 5.91 8.94
C ILE A 54 14.56 5.97 10.43
N ASP A 55 15.20 4.94 10.96
CA ASP A 55 15.56 4.85 12.38
C ASP A 55 16.39 6.07 12.82
N ARG A 56 17.39 6.46 12.02
CA ARG A 56 18.19 7.66 12.28
C ARG A 56 17.32 8.93 12.37
N LYS A 57 16.36 9.11 11.45
CA LYS A 57 15.46 10.29 11.49
C LYS A 57 14.57 10.26 12.73
N ILE A 58 14.07 9.09 13.12
CA ILE A 58 13.23 8.93 14.31
C ILE A 58 14.01 9.25 15.58
N GLU A 59 15.25 8.78 15.70
CA GLU A 59 16.11 9.11 16.86
C GLU A 59 16.39 10.61 16.96
N VAL A 60 16.64 11.29 15.84
CA VAL A 60 16.77 12.76 15.84
C VAL A 60 15.49 13.43 16.35
N MET A 61 14.31 13.01 15.84
CA MET A 61 13.03 13.58 16.27
C MET A 61 12.75 13.33 17.76
N LYS A 62 13.12 12.15 18.29
CA LYS A 62 13.03 11.84 19.73
C LYS A 62 13.95 12.76 20.54
N ALA A 63 15.18 12.94 20.10
CA ALA A 63 16.13 13.83 20.76
C ALA A 63 15.68 15.31 20.76
N GLU A 64 14.93 15.71 19.73
CA GLU A 64 14.29 17.03 19.62
C GLU A 64 12.99 17.15 20.44
N GLY A 65 12.51 16.07 21.09
CA GLY A 65 11.37 16.10 22.01
C GLY A 65 10.07 15.50 21.48
N VAL A 66 10.03 14.92 20.28
CA VAL A 66 8.85 14.20 19.77
C VAL A 66 8.70 12.86 20.50
N THR A 67 7.52 12.61 21.05
CA THR A 67 7.18 11.32 21.67
C THR A 67 6.54 10.39 20.63
N PHE A 68 6.99 9.13 20.60
CA PHE A 68 6.41 8.07 19.74
C PHE A 68 5.81 6.96 20.61
N VAL A 69 4.58 6.59 20.31
CA VAL A 69 3.84 5.49 20.97
C VAL A 69 3.50 4.47 19.88
N THR A 70 4.28 3.40 19.80
CA THR A 70 4.06 2.27 18.87
C THR A 70 3.08 1.25 19.44
N SER A 71 2.62 0.32 18.61
CA SER A 71 1.60 -0.68 18.95
C SER A 71 0.31 -0.07 19.53
N ALA A 72 0.00 1.18 19.16
CA ALA A 72 -1.12 1.96 19.64
C ALA A 72 -2.11 2.26 18.51
N ASN A 73 -3.19 1.49 18.44
CA ASN A 73 -4.21 1.64 17.39
C ASN A 73 -5.34 2.53 17.89
N VAL A 74 -5.30 3.80 17.51
CA VAL A 74 -6.28 4.81 17.92
C VAL A 74 -7.59 4.62 17.18
N GLY A 75 -8.69 4.54 17.93
CA GLY A 75 -10.03 4.34 17.38
C GLY A 75 -10.38 2.87 17.10
N ALA A 76 -9.44 1.94 17.25
CA ALA A 76 -9.70 0.53 17.03
C ALA A 76 -10.63 -0.07 18.10
N THR A 77 -11.50 -0.97 17.65
CA THR A 77 -12.22 -1.92 18.49
C THR A 77 -11.55 -3.29 18.37
N LYS A 78 -11.84 -4.22 19.28
CA LYS A 78 -11.31 -5.61 19.18
C LYS A 78 -11.60 -6.26 17.82
N ALA A 79 -12.72 -5.93 17.19
CA ALA A 79 -13.08 -6.44 15.86
C ALA A 79 -12.24 -5.81 14.74
N ALA A 80 -11.84 -4.54 14.88
CA ALA A 80 -11.03 -3.83 13.88
C ALA A 80 -9.53 -4.18 13.98
N MET A 81 -9.09 -4.71 15.10
CA MET A 81 -7.69 -5.12 15.32
C MET A 81 -7.32 -6.41 14.58
N ASN A 82 -8.28 -7.13 14.00
CA ASN A 82 -8.08 -8.42 13.35
C ASN A 82 -8.77 -8.48 11.97
N PRO A 83 -8.38 -7.65 10.99
CA PRO A 83 -8.97 -7.74 9.66
C PRO A 83 -8.36 -8.92 8.90
N MET A 84 -9.23 -9.90 8.58
CA MET A 84 -9.11 -10.88 7.48
C MET A 84 -7.72 -11.53 7.26
N VAL A 85 -7.03 -11.93 8.30
CA VAL A 85 -5.93 -12.87 8.16
C VAL A 85 -6.50 -14.26 8.37
N ALA A 86 -6.39 -15.14 7.38
CA ALA A 86 -6.66 -16.55 7.57
C ALA A 86 -5.80 -17.04 8.73
N LYS A 87 -6.43 -17.48 9.82
CA LYS A 87 -5.79 -17.82 11.09
C LYS A 87 -4.76 -18.97 11.01
N GLU A 88 -4.55 -19.53 9.84
CA GLU A 88 -3.81 -20.79 9.64
C GLU A 88 -2.44 -20.64 8.98
N ASP A 89 -2.08 -19.44 8.49
CA ASP A 89 -0.75 -19.24 7.91
C ASP A 89 0.24 -18.69 8.93
N ALA A 90 1.45 -19.26 8.96
CA ALA A 90 2.59 -18.77 9.76
C ALA A 90 2.90 -17.27 9.58
N MET A 91 2.37 -16.68 8.52
CA MET A 91 2.42 -15.25 8.21
C MET A 91 1.45 -14.40 9.00
N GLY A 92 0.40 -14.96 9.57
CA GLY A 92 -0.61 -14.22 10.36
C GLY A 92 0.02 -13.38 11.47
N GLU A 93 1.08 -13.89 12.10
CA GLU A 93 1.82 -13.19 13.15
C GLU A 93 2.52 -11.91 12.64
N TYR A 94 3.01 -11.88 11.38
CA TYR A 94 3.64 -10.69 10.81
C TYR A 94 2.67 -9.71 10.15
N LEU A 95 1.49 -10.15 9.82
CA LEU A 95 0.42 -9.29 9.33
C LEU A 95 -0.33 -8.61 10.47
N THR A 96 -0.44 -9.27 11.61
CA THR A 96 -0.97 -8.70 12.85
C THR A 96 0.16 -8.10 13.70
N ASN A 97 -0.20 -7.30 14.68
CA ASN A 97 0.70 -6.85 15.72
C ASN A 97 0.15 -7.39 17.07
N PRO A 98 0.71 -8.47 17.60
CA PRO A 98 0.17 -9.10 18.84
C PRO A 98 0.25 -8.18 20.06
N GLU A 99 1.13 -7.18 20.04
CA GLU A 99 1.28 -6.17 21.11
C GLU A 99 0.34 -4.97 20.91
N GLU A 100 -0.43 -4.95 19.84
CA GLU A 100 -1.31 -3.83 19.50
C GLU A 100 -2.36 -3.59 20.59
N LYS A 101 -2.43 -2.35 21.06
CA LYS A 101 -3.39 -1.88 22.08
C LYS A 101 -4.34 -0.88 21.46
N ALA A 102 -5.63 -1.05 21.73
CA ALA A 102 -6.63 -0.06 21.32
C ALA A 102 -6.52 1.19 22.21
N VAL A 103 -6.48 2.36 21.57
CA VAL A 103 -6.52 3.67 22.22
C VAL A 103 -7.82 4.36 21.82
N LYS A 104 -8.59 4.82 22.79
CA LYS A 104 -9.87 5.49 22.52
C LYS A 104 -9.66 6.88 21.94
N ALA A 105 -10.36 7.20 20.85
CA ALA A 105 -10.33 8.54 20.24
C ALA A 105 -10.78 9.63 21.22
N ASP A 106 -11.77 9.35 22.05
CA ASP A 106 -12.25 10.28 23.10
C ASP A 106 -11.16 10.66 24.10
N THR A 107 -10.28 9.72 24.46
CA THR A 107 -9.13 10.00 25.34
C THR A 107 -8.19 10.99 24.66
N ILE A 108 -7.85 10.74 23.40
CA ILE A 108 -7.01 11.65 22.60
C ILE A 108 -7.65 13.05 22.50
N LEU A 109 -8.96 13.11 22.19
CA LEU A 109 -9.68 14.38 22.10
C LEU A 109 -9.73 15.17 23.42
N LYS A 110 -9.69 14.49 24.57
CA LYS A 110 -9.67 15.15 25.89
C LYS A 110 -8.29 15.64 26.29
N GLU A 111 -7.24 14.87 25.99
CA GLU A 111 -5.89 15.11 26.48
C GLU A 111 -5.07 16.07 25.61
N TYR A 112 -5.47 16.25 24.33
CA TYR A 112 -4.72 17.05 23.36
C TYR A 112 -5.52 18.29 22.90
N ASP A 113 -4.79 19.37 22.67
CA ASP A 113 -5.35 20.62 22.13
C ASP A 113 -5.69 20.52 20.65
N SER A 114 -4.97 19.69 19.91
CA SER A 114 -5.23 19.42 18.49
C SER A 114 -4.83 17.99 18.12
N VAL A 115 -5.51 17.45 17.12
CA VAL A 115 -5.27 16.11 16.59
C VAL A 115 -5.05 16.19 15.08
N ILE A 116 -4.03 15.49 14.58
CA ILE A 116 -3.78 15.36 13.14
C ILE A 116 -3.96 13.90 12.73
N LEU A 117 -4.94 13.65 11.89
CA LEU A 117 -5.13 12.35 11.26
C LEU A 117 -4.17 12.21 10.08
N ALA A 118 -3.16 11.36 10.22
CA ALA A 118 -2.14 11.06 9.22
C ALA A 118 -2.01 9.54 9.00
N CYS A 119 -3.11 8.81 9.18
CA CYS A 119 -3.18 7.34 9.15
C CYS A 119 -3.11 6.74 7.73
N GLY A 120 -2.97 7.55 6.71
CA GLY A 120 -2.79 7.13 5.32
C GLY A 120 -4.04 6.53 4.68
N ALA A 121 -3.87 5.95 3.50
CA ALA A 121 -4.87 5.17 2.77
C ALA A 121 -4.43 3.70 2.77
N SER A 122 -4.97 2.89 3.66
CA SER A 122 -4.57 1.49 3.82
C SER A 122 -5.71 0.49 3.54
N ASN A 123 -6.82 0.97 2.94
CA ASN A 123 -7.87 0.08 2.47
C ASN A 123 -7.52 -0.40 1.04
N PRO A 124 -7.04 -1.64 0.86
CA PRO A 124 -6.55 -2.08 -0.44
C PRO A 124 -7.70 -2.27 -1.42
N ARG A 125 -7.46 -1.91 -2.68
CA ARG A 125 -8.35 -2.26 -3.79
C ARG A 125 -8.17 -3.73 -4.10
N ASP A 126 -9.27 -4.49 -4.03
CA ASP A 126 -9.27 -5.91 -4.35
C ASP A 126 -9.76 -6.19 -5.78
N ILE A 127 -9.49 -7.37 -6.27
CA ILE A 127 -9.93 -7.88 -7.58
C ILE A 127 -11.20 -8.71 -7.41
N LYS A 128 -12.20 -8.43 -8.23
CA LYS A 128 -13.45 -9.21 -8.28
C LYS A 128 -13.31 -10.31 -9.34
N ALA A 129 -12.50 -11.32 -9.06
CA ALA A 129 -12.30 -12.46 -9.93
C ALA A 129 -12.78 -13.75 -9.24
N LYS A 130 -13.32 -14.68 -10.00
CA LYS A 130 -13.66 -16.01 -9.50
C LYS A 130 -12.39 -16.69 -8.97
N GLY A 131 -12.49 -17.41 -7.85
CA GLY A 131 -11.34 -18.05 -7.22
C GLY A 131 -10.40 -17.11 -6.44
N ARG A 132 -10.81 -15.84 -6.17
CA ARG A 132 -10.03 -14.88 -5.37
C ARG A 132 -9.69 -15.40 -3.97
N ASP A 133 -10.47 -16.32 -3.45
CA ASP A 133 -10.31 -17.00 -2.17
C ASP A 133 -9.23 -18.11 -2.18
N ALA A 134 -8.52 -18.32 -3.29
CA ALA A 134 -7.45 -19.31 -3.37
C ALA A 134 -6.29 -18.95 -2.42
N LYS A 135 -5.67 -19.97 -1.85
CA LYS A 135 -4.41 -19.84 -1.12
C LYS A 135 -3.30 -19.40 -2.09
N GLY A 136 -2.38 -18.56 -1.62
CA GLY A 136 -1.30 -18.02 -2.45
C GLY A 136 -1.62 -16.67 -3.09
N ILE A 137 -2.80 -16.09 -2.83
CA ILE A 137 -3.16 -14.75 -3.32
C ILE A 137 -3.10 -13.75 -2.17
N TYR A 138 -2.18 -12.80 -2.26
CA TYR A 138 -1.89 -11.81 -1.22
C TYR A 138 -2.02 -10.37 -1.76
N PHE A 139 -2.27 -9.43 -0.87
CA PHE A 139 -2.02 -8.03 -1.20
C PHE A 139 -0.52 -7.75 -1.25
N ALA A 140 -0.10 -6.95 -2.21
CA ALA A 140 1.32 -6.60 -2.42
C ALA A 140 1.98 -6.06 -1.15
N VAL A 141 1.29 -5.18 -0.41
CA VAL A 141 1.82 -4.61 0.85
C VAL A 141 2.03 -5.66 1.94
N ASP A 142 1.24 -6.73 1.97
CA ASP A 142 1.41 -7.82 2.94
C ASP A 142 2.65 -8.65 2.62
N PHE A 143 2.87 -8.96 1.34
CA PHE A 143 4.09 -9.59 0.87
C PHE A 143 5.34 -8.78 1.24
N LEU A 144 5.34 -7.48 0.95
CA LEU A 144 6.45 -6.57 1.26
C LEU A 144 6.64 -6.40 2.77
N LYS A 145 5.55 -6.29 3.54
CA LYS A 145 5.58 -6.17 5.00
C LYS A 145 6.19 -7.40 5.67
N THR A 146 5.73 -8.60 5.30
CA THR A 146 6.25 -9.84 5.90
C THR A 146 7.71 -10.04 5.57
N THR A 147 8.13 -9.74 4.33
CA THR A 147 9.52 -9.78 3.90
C THR A 147 10.39 -8.85 4.73
N THR A 148 9.99 -7.59 4.89
CA THR A 148 10.76 -6.61 5.67
C THR A 148 10.78 -6.96 7.16
N LYS A 149 9.66 -7.42 7.74
CA LYS A 149 9.64 -7.86 9.14
C LYS A 149 10.57 -9.03 9.41
N SER A 150 10.57 -10.05 8.56
CA SER A 150 11.47 -11.21 8.68
C SER A 150 12.94 -10.79 8.56
N LEU A 151 13.26 -9.88 7.63
CA LEU A 151 14.59 -9.31 7.51
C LEU A 151 15.02 -8.61 8.82
N LEU A 152 14.20 -7.69 9.32
CA LEU A 152 14.54 -6.87 10.47
C LEU A 152 14.56 -7.65 11.80
N ASN A 153 13.69 -8.65 11.94
CA ASN A 153 13.56 -9.41 13.18
C ASN A 153 14.60 -10.54 13.28
N SER A 154 15.00 -11.14 12.16
CA SER A 154 15.78 -12.38 12.22
C SER A 154 16.82 -12.55 11.10
N GLY A 155 16.93 -11.61 10.15
CA GLY A 155 17.72 -11.81 8.94
C GLY A 155 17.20 -13.01 8.12
N PHE A 156 15.88 -13.16 8.03
CA PHE A 156 15.15 -14.24 7.35
C PHE A 156 15.27 -15.64 8.01
N LYS A 157 15.90 -15.78 9.17
CA LYS A 157 16.07 -17.06 9.86
C LYS A 157 14.76 -17.68 10.36
N ASP A 158 13.77 -16.82 10.69
CA ASP A 158 12.45 -17.25 11.17
C ASP A 158 11.54 -17.82 10.08
N LYS A 159 11.84 -17.53 8.80
CA LYS A 159 11.04 -17.97 7.64
C LYS A 159 9.57 -17.56 7.68
N LYS A 160 9.21 -16.54 8.48
CA LYS A 160 7.83 -16.05 8.66
C LYS A 160 7.44 -15.01 7.61
N TYR A 161 7.73 -15.25 6.34
CA TYR A 161 7.40 -14.37 5.23
C TYR A 161 6.88 -15.15 4.03
N VAL A 162 6.13 -14.46 3.15
CA VAL A 162 5.71 -15.04 1.88
C VAL A 162 6.94 -15.27 1.01
N SER A 163 7.29 -16.53 0.78
CA SER A 163 8.48 -16.87 -0.02
C SER A 163 8.11 -17.10 -1.48
N ALA A 164 8.70 -16.31 -2.35
CA ALA A 164 8.62 -16.48 -3.81
C ALA A 164 9.66 -17.48 -4.35
N LYS A 165 10.54 -18.03 -3.51
CA LYS A 165 11.63 -18.90 -3.95
C LYS A 165 11.12 -20.10 -4.74
N GLY A 166 11.62 -20.24 -5.98
CA GLY A 166 11.27 -21.34 -6.89
C GLY A 166 9.83 -21.32 -7.41
N LYS A 167 9.08 -20.23 -7.21
CA LYS A 167 7.67 -20.10 -7.57
C LYS A 167 7.46 -19.21 -8.79
N ASN A 168 6.38 -19.46 -9.52
CA ASN A 168 5.88 -18.57 -10.56
C ASN A 168 5.05 -17.46 -9.89
N VAL A 169 5.44 -16.22 -10.07
CA VAL A 169 4.81 -15.05 -9.42
C VAL A 169 4.01 -14.24 -10.43
N LEU A 170 2.77 -13.94 -10.11
CA LEU A 170 1.92 -13.04 -10.87
C LEU A 170 1.68 -11.77 -10.04
N VAL A 171 2.10 -10.62 -10.56
CA VAL A 171 1.86 -9.30 -9.97
C VAL A 171 0.74 -8.61 -10.75
N ILE A 172 -0.28 -8.11 -10.07
CA ILE A 172 -1.42 -7.42 -10.69
C ILE A 172 -1.35 -5.93 -10.32
N GLY A 173 -0.97 -5.12 -11.31
CA GLY A 173 -0.78 -3.68 -11.20
C GLY A 173 0.60 -3.23 -11.65
N GLY A 174 0.64 -2.20 -12.50
CA GLY A 174 1.85 -1.68 -13.16
C GLY A 174 2.58 -0.56 -12.40
N GLY A 175 2.08 -0.14 -11.23
CA GLY A 175 2.66 0.97 -10.46
C GLY A 175 3.91 0.60 -9.65
N ASP A 176 4.41 1.58 -8.88
CA ASP A 176 5.64 1.44 -8.07
C ASP A 176 5.58 0.24 -7.10
N THR A 177 4.43 -0.01 -6.46
CA THR A 177 4.24 -1.17 -5.57
C THR A 177 4.37 -2.49 -6.33
N GLY A 178 3.85 -2.55 -7.56
CA GLY A 178 4.01 -3.73 -8.44
C GLY A 178 5.46 -3.95 -8.80
N ASN A 179 6.19 -2.91 -9.15
CA ASN A 179 7.63 -2.97 -9.40
C ASN A 179 8.42 -3.44 -8.17
N ASP A 180 8.08 -2.95 -6.98
CA ASP A 180 8.69 -3.39 -5.71
C ASP A 180 8.44 -4.89 -5.46
N CYS A 181 7.27 -5.41 -5.82
CA CYS A 181 6.95 -6.83 -5.76
C CYS A 181 7.77 -7.66 -6.76
N VAL A 182 7.95 -7.17 -7.99
CA VAL A 182 8.78 -7.80 -9.02
C VAL A 182 10.22 -7.94 -8.50
N GLY A 183 10.85 -6.84 -8.11
CA GLY A 183 12.22 -6.85 -7.61
C GLY A 183 12.40 -7.70 -6.34
N THR A 184 11.44 -7.67 -5.41
CA THR A 184 11.49 -8.50 -4.21
C THR A 184 11.37 -9.99 -4.55
N SER A 185 10.48 -10.36 -5.48
CA SER A 185 10.31 -11.76 -5.91
C SER A 185 11.57 -12.32 -6.57
N ILE A 186 12.23 -11.54 -7.43
CA ILE A 186 13.49 -11.92 -8.08
C ILE A 186 14.58 -12.14 -7.03
N ARG A 187 14.73 -11.22 -6.08
CA ARG A 187 15.73 -11.31 -5.00
C ARG A 187 15.48 -12.47 -4.04
N GLN A 188 14.23 -12.92 -3.92
CA GLN A 188 13.89 -14.17 -3.21
C GLN A 188 14.17 -15.42 -4.04
N GLY A 189 14.51 -15.31 -5.33
CA GLY A 189 14.80 -16.43 -6.22
C GLY A 189 13.54 -17.07 -6.81
N CYS A 190 12.58 -16.29 -7.29
CA CYS A 190 11.41 -16.80 -8.00
C CYS A 190 11.82 -17.52 -9.30
N LYS A 191 10.97 -18.45 -9.76
CA LYS A 191 11.19 -19.19 -11.01
C LYS A 191 10.84 -18.31 -12.22
N SER A 192 9.78 -17.52 -12.11
CA SER A 192 9.35 -16.53 -13.10
C SER A 192 8.56 -15.42 -12.43
N VAL A 193 8.46 -14.28 -13.08
CA VAL A 193 7.59 -13.18 -12.67
C VAL A 193 6.90 -12.58 -13.89
N VAL A 194 5.58 -12.39 -13.78
CA VAL A 194 4.74 -11.69 -14.76
C VAL A 194 4.04 -10.55 -14.04
N GLN A 195 4.02 -9.37 -14.65
CA GLN A 195 3.32 -8.19 -14.12
C GLN A 195 2.21 -7.77 -15.10
N LEU A 196 0.96 -7.80 -14.65
CA LEU A 196 -0.18 -7.37 -15.45
C LEU A 196 -0.47 -5.89 -15.24
N GLU A 197 -0.63 -5.17 -16.34
CA GLU A 197 -1.10 -3.78 -16.35
C GLU A 197 -2.37 -3.70 -17.21
N MET A 198 -3.43 -3.16 -16.62
CA MET A 198 -4.69 -3.01 -17.31
C MET A 198 -4.70 -1.86 -18.32
N MET A 199 -3.85 -0.87 -18.12
CA MET A 199 -3.73 0.28 -19.01
C MET A 199 -2.95 -0.05 -20.28
N PRO A 200 -3.13 0.70 -21.37
CA PRO A 200 -2.30 0.61 -22.56
C PRO A 200 -0.81 0.89 -22.26
N LYS A 201 0.06 0.24 -23.02
CA LYS A 201 1.50 0.50 -22.92
C LYS A 201 1.79 1.97 -23.24
N PRO A 202 2.44 2.72 -22.31
CA PRO A 202 2.80 4.10 -22.58
C PRO A 202 3.77 4.24 -23.76
N PRO A 203 3.77 5.35 -24.46
CA PRO A 203 4.73 5.61 -25.55
C PRO A 203 6.15 5.77 -25.00
N VAL A 204 7.15 5.47 -25.82
CA VAL A 204 8.57 5.61 -25.42
C VAL A 204 8.97 7.10 -25.30
N CYS A 205 8.39 7.95 -26.15
CA CYS A 205 8.61 9.41 -26.15
C CYS A 205 7.33 10.15 -25.81
N ARG A 206 7.44 11.44 -25.46
CA ARG A 206 6.29 12.30 -25.21
C ARG A 206 5.41 12.38 -26.45
N ALA A 207 4.11 12.20 -26.26
CA ALA A 207 3.11 12.51 -27.29
C ALA A 207 2.88 14.05 -27.38
N GLU A 208 2.38 14.52 -28.50
CA GLU A 208 1.99 15.93 -28.68
C GLU A 208 0.95 16.40 -27.64
N SER A 209 0.07 15.48 -27.19
CA SER A 209 -0.92 15.73 -26.15
C SER A 209 -0.34 15.80 -24.72
N ASN A 210 0.98 15.63 -24.58
CA ASN A 210 1.68 15.70 -23.28
C ASN A 210 2.97 16.56 -23.40
N PRO A 211 2.83 17.87 -23.75
CA PRO A 211 3.98 18.75 -23.94
C PRO A 211 4.68 19.09 -22.61
N TRP A 212 5.92 19.60 -22.72
CA TRP A 212 6.60 20.26 -21.61
C TRP A 212 5.78 21.54 -21.20
N PRO A 213 5.64 21.85 -19.89
CA PRO A 213 6.28 21.26 -18.71
C PRO A 213 5.44 20.18 -17.98
N GLU A 214 4.43 19.61 -18.62
CA GLU A 214 3.65 18.56 -17.99
C GLU A 214 4.50 17.35 -17.56
N TRP A 215 4.04 16.63 -16.56
CA TRP A 215 4.67 15.36 -16.16
C TRP A 215 4.70 14.37 -17.34
N PRO A 216 5.85 13.74 -17.65
CA PRO A 216 5.95 12.87 -18.82
C PRO A 216 5.13 11.58 -18.65
N LYS A 217 4.17 11.36 -19.54
CA LYS A 217 3.37 10.12 -19.65
C LYS A 217 4.06 9.17 -20.64
N ILE A 218 5.24 8.69 -20.28
CA ILE A 218 6.07 7.82 -21.11
C ILE A 218 6.32 6.49 -20.42
N LEU A 219 6.74 5.48 -21.18
CA LEU A 219 7.18 4.21 -20.65
C LEU A 219 8.38 4.43 -19.72
N LYS A 220 8.23 4.03 -18.47
CA LYS A 220 9.31 4.00 -17.49
C LYS A 220 9.62 2.54 -17.21
N THR A 221 10.89 2.19 -17.23
CA THR A 221 11.38 0.91 -16.72
C THR A 221 12.11 1.22 -15.42
N ASP A 222 11.68 0.64 -14.34
CA ASP A 222 12.25 0.84 -13.01
C ASP A 222 13.04 -0.42 -12.61
N TYR A 223 13.77 -0.36 -11.50
CA TYR A 223 14.75 -1.35 -11.09
C TYR A 223 14.24 -2.80 -11.12
N GLY A 224 12.99 -3.07 -10.70
CA GLY A 224 12.44 -4.44 -10.69
C GLY A 224 12.19 -4.99 -12.08
N GLN A 225 11.70 -4.16 -13.03
CA GLN A 225 11.57 -4.56 -14.42
C GLN A 225 12.96 -4.75 -15.07
N GLU A 226 13.94 -3.87 -14.78
CA GLU A 226 15.31 -4.01 -15.26
C GLU A 226 15.96 -5.30 -14.74
N GLU A 227 15.77 -5.64 -13.47
CA GLU A 227 16.20 -6.90 -12.89
C GLU A 227 15.55 -8.11 -13.57
N ALA A 228 14.23 -8.03 -13.87
CA ALA A 228 13.54 -9.09 -14.59
C ALA A 228 14.11 -9.31 -16.00
N ILE A 229 14.35 -8.21 -16.73
CA ILE A 229 14.99 -8.26 -18.05
C ILE A 229 16.40 -8.91 -17.97
N ALA A 230 17.18 -8.53 -16.96
CA ALA A 230 18.52 -9.06 -16.76
C ALA A 230 18.53 -10.56 -16.42
N VAL A 231 17.55 -11.03 -15.62
CA VAL A 231 17.50 -12.42 -15.13
C VAL A 231 16.76 -13.35 -16.09
N PHE A 232 15.65 -12.88 -16.69
CA PHE A 232 14.77 -13.71 -17.51
C PHE A 232 14.81 -13.38 -19.01
N GLY A 233 15.48 -12.28 -19.41
CA GLY A 233 15.68 -11.90 -20.81
C GLY A 233 14.55 -11.09 -21.41
N GLU A 234 13.46 -10.78 -20.66
CA GLU A 234 12.31 -10.06 -21.15
C GLU A 234 11.67 -9.15 -20.11
N ASP A 235 10.95 -8.12 -20.56
CA ASP A 235 10.15 -7.25 -19.70
C ASP A 235 8.98 -8.07 -19.10
N PRO A 236 8.79 -8.09 -17.77
CA PRO A 236 7.75 -8.89 -17.13
C PRO A 236 6.33 -8.36 -17.37
N ARG A 237 6.17 -7.16 -17.94
CA ARG A 237 4.88 -6.47 -18.06
C ARG A 237 4.06 -6.92 -19.26
N ILE A 238 2.81 -7.25 -19.00
CA ILE A 238 1.79 -7.50 -20.01
C ILE A 238 0.71 -6.44 -19.86
N TYR A 239 0.57 -5.59 -20.88
CA TYR A 239 -0.36 -4.46 -20.89
C TYR A 239 -1.75 -4.87 -21.41
N GLU A 240 -2.74 -4.01 -21.15
CA GLU A 240 -4.14 -4.18 -21.58
C GLU A 240 -4.68 -5.55 -21.22
N THR A 241 -4.44 -5.96 -19.97
CA THR A 241 -4.79 -7.30 -19.48
C THR A 241 -5.32 -7.26 -18.07
N THR A 242 -6.36 -8.05 -17.80
CA THR A 242 -6.88 -8.29 -16.45
C THR A 242 -7.12 -9.77 -16.19
N VAL A 243 -7.36 -10.13 -14.92
CA VAL A 243 -7.68 -11.50 -14.51
C VAL A 243 -9.19 -11.67 -14.41
N LYS A 244 -9.72 -12.73 -15.03
CA LYS A 244 -11.13 -13.16 -14.92
C LYS A 244 -11.34 -14.21 -13.83
N GLU A 245 -10.39 -15.14 -13.68
CA GLU A 245 -10.52 -16.29 -12.79
C GLU A 245 -9.16 -16.75 -12.29
N PHE A 246 -9.09 -17.17 -11.03
CA PHE A 246 -7.99 -17.93 -10.47
C PHE A 246 -8.34 -19.39 -10.38
N ILE A 247 -7.51 -20.24 -10.96
CA ILE A 247 -7.69 -21.68 -11.01
C ILE A 247 -6.97 -22.30 -9.81
N LYS A 248 -7.69 -23.13 -9.05
CA LYS A 248 -7.18 -23.79 -7.83
C LYS A 248 -6.87 -25.25 -8.10
N ASP A 249 -5.89 -25.78 -7.37
CA ASP A 249 -5.69 -27.21 -7.24
C ASP A 249 -6.71 -27.83 -6.23
N LYS A 250 -6.60 -29.13 -6.00
CA LYS A 250 -7.44 -29.88 -5.04
C LYS A 250 -7.26 -29.43 -3.59
N ASP A 251 -6.12 -28.82 -3.25
CA ASP A 251 -5.78 -28.34 -1.91
C ASP A 251 -6.13 -26.87 -1.71
N GLY A 252 -6.72 -26.23 -2.75
CA GLY A 252 -7.17 -24.85 -2.75
C GLY A 252 -6.09 -23.81 -3.03
N ASN A 253 -4.89 -24.23 -3.46
CA ASN A 253 -3.83 -23.30 -3.85
C ASN A 253 -4.07 -22.77 -5.26
N VAL A 254 -3.71 -21.52 -5.53
CA VAL A 254 -3.69 -20.98 -6.88
C VAL A 254 -2.60 -21.67 -7.69
N VAL A 255 -2.95 -22.08 -8.92
CA VAL A 255 -2.00 -22.72 -9.87
C VAL A 255 -1.92 -21.98 -11.20
N LYS A 256 -2.96 -21.24 -11.55
CA LYS A 256 -3.03 -20.44 -12.77
C LYS A 256 -4.00 -19.29 -12.61
N ALA A 257 -3.79 -18.23 -13.37
CA ALA A 257 -4.75 -17.15 -13.60
C ALA A 257 -5.25 -17.20 -15.05
N LYS A 258 -6.56 -17.20 -15.25
CA LYS A 258 -7.18 -16.99 -16.56
C LYS A 258 -7.29 -15.49 -16.79
N CYS A 259 -6.52 -14.99 -17.75
CA CYS A 259 -6.44 -13.59 -18.12
C CYS A 259 -7.24 -13.31 -19.39
N VAL A 260 -7.61 -12.05 -19.61
CA VAL A 260 -8.29 -11.57 -20.82
C VAL A 260 -7.69 -10.25 -21.26
N LYS A 261 -7.61 -10.02 -22.56
CA LYS A 261 -7.19 -8.76 -23.15
C LYS A 261 -8.29 -7.70 -23.02
N LEU A 262 -7.86 -6.45 -22.87
CA LEU A 262 -8.72 -5.29 -22.72
C LEU A 262 -8.63 -4.38 -23.94
N ALA A 263 -9.76 -3.80 -24.33
CA ALA A 263 -9.84 -2.73 -25.31
C ALA A 263 -10.26 -1.42 -24.63
N TRP A 264 -9.58 -0.34 -24.95
CA TRP A 264 -9.86 0.99 -24.45
C TRP A 264 -10.42 1.87 -25.57
N LYS A 265 -11.61 2.41 -25.37
CA LYS A 265 -12.26 3.33 -26.32
C LYS A 265 -12.63 4.62 -25.62
N LYS A 266 -12.28 5.75 -26.25
CA LYS A 266 -12.70 7.07 -25.78
C LYS A 266 -14.17 7.28 -26.11
N ASP A 267 -14.99 7.56 -25.12
CA ASP A 267 -16.39 7.94 -25.30
C ASP A 267 -16.47 9.30 -25.97
N ALA A 268 -17.16 9.38 -27.09
CA ALA A 268 -17.26 10.60 -27.91
C ALA A 268 -18.02 11.74 -27.21
N LYS A 269 -18.93 11.42 -26.28
CA LYS A 269 -19.76 12.42 -25.59
C LYS A 269 -19.11 12.92 -24.29
N THR A 270 -18.54 12.00 -23.51
CA THR A 270 -17.99 12.33 -22.17
C THR A 270 -16.50 12.54 -22.18
N GLY A 271 -15.79 12.13 -23.25
CA GLY A 271 -14.32 12.16 -23.34
C GLY A 271 -13.63 11.13 -22.44
N ARG A 272 -14.37 10.31 -21.68
CA ARG A 272 -13.82 9.29 -20.77
C ARG A 272 -13.37 8.05 -21.53
N MET A 273 -12.30 7.44 -21.04
CA MET A 273 -11.85 6.15 -21.55
C MET A 273 -12.71 5.04 -20.95
N ASN A 274 -13.38 4.27 -21.78
CA ASN A 274 -14.16 3.10 -21.40
C ASN A 274 -13.36 1.84 -21.72
N MET A 275 -13.35 0.91 -20.77
CA MET A 275 -12.69 -0.39 -20.88
C MET A 275 -13.71 -1.48 -21.19
N SER A 276 -13.34 -2.40 -22.08
CA SER A 276 -14.11 -3.62 -22.35
C SER A 276 -13.18 -4.81 -22.53
N GLU A 277 -13.64 -6.00 -22.18
CA GLU A 277 -12.92 -7.23 -22.47
C GLU A 277 -13.04 -7.56 -23.97
N ILE A 278 -11.95 -8.10 -24.54
CA ILE A 278 -11.95 -8.63 -25.92
C ILE A 278 -12.38 -10.08 -25.84
N GLU A 279 -13.56 -10.38 -26.39
CA GLU A 279 -14.11 -11.73 -26.41
C GLU A 279 -13.19 -12.68 -27.18
N GLY A 280 -12.98 -13.91 -26.64
CA GLY A 280 -12.13 -14.92 -27.24
C GLY A 280 -10.61 -14.68 -27.08
N SER A 281 -10.20 -13.67 -26.32
CA SER A 281 -8.78 -13.36 -26.08
C SER A 281 -8.24 -13.94 -24.77
N GLU A 282 -8.99 -14.85 -24.16
CA GLU A 282 -8.60 -15.48 -22.91
C GLU A 282 -7.36 -16.36 -23.06
N TYR A 283 -6.47 -16.29 -22.07
CA TYR A 283 -5.29 -17.14 -21.97
C TYR A 283 -4.93 -17.41 -20.51
N GLU A 284 -4.12 -18.43 -20.28
CA GLU A 284 -3.71 -18.83 -18.92
C GLU A 284 -2.27 -18.40 -18.63
N VAL A 285 -2.05 -17.89 -17.41
CA VAL A 285 -0.73 -17.57 -16.84
C VAL A 285 -0.50 -18.50 -15.65
N PRO A 286 0.50 -19.37 -15.67
CA PRO A 286 0.87 -20.18 -14.51
C PRO A 286 1.33 -19.30 -13.34
N CYS A 287 0.81 -19.55 -12.14
CA CYS A 287 1.22 -18.81 -10.95
C CYS A 287 1.01 -19.64 -9.68
N ASP A 288 2.01 -19.62 -8.81
CA ASP A 288 1.96 -20.23 -7.48
C ASP A 288 1.74 -19.17 -6.41
N ILE A 289 2.02 -17.90 -6.74
CA ILE A 289 1.75 -16.72 -5.93
C ILE A 289 1.15 -15.63 -6.80
N VAL A 290 0.15 -14.95 -6.25
CA VAL A 290 -0.44 -13.75 -6.85
C VAL A 290 -0.31 -12.59 -5.87
N LEU A 291 0.21 -11.45 -6.35
CA LEU A 291 0.42 -10.22 -5.57
C LEU A 291 -0.47 -9.11 -6.14
N ILE A 292 -1.48 -8.70 -5.40
CA ILE A 292 -2.42 -7.66 -5.84
C ILE A 292 -1.88 -6.29 -5.45
N ALA A 293 -1.42 -5.53 -6.46
CA ALA A 293 -0.86 -4.19 -6.36
C ALA A 293 -1.75 -3.13 -7.03
N ALA A 294 -3.08 -3.27 -6.88
CA ALA A 294 -4.08 -2.44 -7.56
C ALA A 294 -4.35 -1.07 -6.89
N GLY A 295 -3.53 -0.66 -5.93
CA GLY A 295 -3.66 0.59 -5.19
C GLY A 295 -4.64 0.51 -4.02
N PHE A 296 -5.03 1.70 -3.49
CA PHE A 296 -5.87 1.82 -2.31
C PHE A 296 -7.12 2.62 -2.58
N LEU A 297 -8.19 2.31 -1.83
CA LEU A 297 -9.50 2.99 -1.94
C LEU A 297 -9.64 4.19 -1.01
N GLY A 298 -8.76 4.37 -0.05
CA GLY A 298 -8.82 5.43 0.96
C GLY A 298 -8.41 4.95 2.34
N SER A 299 -8.81 5.67 3.38
CA SER A 299 -8.50 5.34 4.76
C SER A 299 -9.39 4.21 5.28
N GLN A 300 -8.96 3.58 6.36
CA GLN A 300 -9.81 2.64 7.08
C GLN A 300 -10.87 3.42 7.88
N GLU A 301 -12.13 3.09 7.66
CA GLU A 301 -13.28 3.83 8.19
C GLU A 301 -13.33 3.91 9.73
N TYR A 302 -12.78 2.91 10.43
CA TYR A 302 -12.88 2.86 11.89
C TYR A 302 -12.22 4.07 12.57
N VAL A 303 -11.12 4.60 12.03
CA VAL A 303 -10.46 5.80 12.56
C VAL A 303 -11.37 7.02 12.36
N ALA A 304 -11.90 7.19 11.16
CA ALA A 304 -12.80 8.29 10.85
C ALA A 304 -14.06 8.25 11.74
N LYS A 305 -14.67 7.08 11.89
CA LYS A 305 -15.82 6.86 12.76
C LYS A 305 -15.52 7.17 14.22
N ALA A 306 -14.35 6.77 14.72
CA ALA A 306 -13.96 6.99 16.11
C ALA A 306 -13.76 8.48 16.45
N PHE A 307 -13.30 9.29 15.48
CA PHE A 307 -13.17 10.73 15.64
C PHE A 307 -14.40 11.53 15.19
N GLY A 308 -15.42 10.90 14.62
CA GLY A 308 -16.62 11.54 14.11
C GLY A 308 -16.38 12.42 12.86
N VAL A 309 -15.29 12.15 12.11
CA VAL A 309 -14.99 12.90 10.89
C VAL A 309 -15.75 12.35 9.68
N GLU A 310 -16.18 13.25 8.80
CA GLU A 310 -16.86 12.89 7.56
C GLU A 310 -15.88 12.36 6.52
N LEU A 311 -16.37 11.39 5.74
CA LEU A 311 -15.66 10.87 4.56
C LEU A 311 -16.33 11.38 3.28
N ASN A 312 -15.51 11.55 2.24
CA ASN A 312 -16.02 11.81 0.89
C ASN A 312 -16.38 10.49 0.17
N GLU A 313 -16.89 10.56 -1.06
CA GLU A 313 -17.27 9.40 -1.88
C GLU A 313 -16.14 8.39 -2.13
N ARG A 314 -14.88 8.83 -1.99
CA ARG A 314 -13.69 7.99 -2.15
C ARG A 314 -13.15 7.43 -0.83
N THR A 315 -13.93 7.53 0.25
CA THR A 315 -13.56 7.11 1.60
C THR A 315 -12.34 7.83 2.20
N ASN A 316 -11.99 9.01 1.67
CA ASN A 316 -11.01 9.89 2.29
C ASN A 316 -11.69 10.83 3.28
N VAL A 317 -10.97 11.28 4.31
CA VAL A 317 -11.46 12.30 5.24
C VAL A 317 -11.76 13.58 4.45
N LYS A 318 -13.00 14.05 4.57
CA LYS A 318 -13.50 15.22 3.85
C LYS A 318 -12.88 16.51 4.41
N THR A 319 -12.31 17.31 3.52
CA THR A 319 -11.85 18.67 3.80
C THR A 319 -12.25 19.58 2.65
N GLU A 320 -12.29 20.88 2.90
CA GLU A 320 -12.39 21.85 1.81
C GLU A 320 -11.10 21.89 0.99
N ALA A 321 -11.20 22.33 -0.25
CA ALA A 321 -10.04 22.40 -1.16
C ALA A 321 -8.97 23.33 -0.56
N GLY A 322 -7.76 22.80 -0.39
CA GLY A 322 -6.62 23.51 0.18
C GLY A 322 -6.64 23.66 1.71
N ALA A 323 -7.67 23.14 2.39
CA ALA A 323 -7.76 23.14 3.84
C ALA A 323 -7.36 21.78 4.43
N TYR A 324 -7.01 21.80 5.70
CA TYR A 324 -6.64 20.61 6.48
C TYR A 324 -7.61 20.35 7.63
N ALA A 325 -8.51 21.29 7.92
CA ALA A 325 -9.52 21.17 8.97
C ALA A 325 -10.63 20.21 8.54
N THR A 326 -11.09 19.37 9.47
CA THR A 326 -12.23 18.49 9.28
C THR A 326 -13.52 19.14 9.81
N ASN A 327 -14.66 18.45 9.70
CA ASN A 327 -15.92 18.87 10.33
C ASN A 327 -15.87 18.85 11.87
N VAL A 328 -14.86 18.22 12.47
CA VAL A 328 -14.72 18.13 13.94
C VAL A 328 -13.74 19.19 14.42
N PRO A 329 -14.12 20.07 15.36
CA PRO A 329 -13.21 21.06 15.92
C PRO A 329 -11.92 20.44 16.44
N LYS A 330 -10.77 21.14 16.22
CA LYS A 330 -9.40 20.73 16.58
C LYS A 330 -8.87 19.44 15.93
N VAL A 331 -9.64 18.80 15.04
CA VAL A 331 -9.20 17.64 14.26
C VAL A 331 -8.85 18.06 12.85
N PHE A 332 -7.61 17.82 12.48
CA PHE A 332 -7.03 18.12 11.18
C PHE A 332 -6.59 16.84 10.48
N THR A 333 -6.32 16.90 9.20
CA THR A 333 -5.85 15.75 8.42
C THR A 333 -4.67 16.12 7.53
N ALA A 334 -3.78 15.16 7.25
CA ALA A 334 -2.64 15.35 6.38
C ALA A 334 -2.27 14.08 5.61
N GLY A 335 -1.94 14.22 4.32
CA GLY A 335 -1.49 13.12 3.46
C GLY A 335 -2.63 12.29 2.88
N ALA A 336 -2.33 11.04 2.52
CA ALA A 336 -3.23 10.15 1.77
C ALA A 336 -4.56 9.83 2.46
N VAL A 337 -4.71 10.10 3.74
CA VAL A 337 -5.97 9.97 4.48
C VAL A 337 -7.03 10.94 3.98
N SER A 338 -6.64 12.13 3.51
CA SER A 338 -7.55 13.13 2.96
C SER A 338 -7.60 13.15 1.43
N TYR A 339 -6.57 12.62 0.76
CA TYR A 339 -6.60 12.43 -0.68
C TYR A 339 -5.76 11.20 -1.06
N THR A 340 -6.35 10.35 -1.86
CA THR A 340 -5.63 9.22 -2.46
C THR A 340 -5.41 9.53 -3.92
N HIS A 341 -4.16 9.69 -4.35
CA HIS A 341 -3.85 9.80 -5.76
C HIS A 341 -4.14 8.45 -6.42
N LEU A 342 -5.22 8.41 -7.18
CA LEU A 342 -5.41 7.40 -8.20
C LEU A 342 -4.44 7.76 -9.34
N ARG A 343 -3.19 7.29 -9.27
CA ARG A 343 -2.45 7.07 -10.50
C ARG A 343 -3.04 5.80 -11.11
N ALA A 344 -3.89 6.03 -12.10
CA ALA A 344 -4.16 5.01 -13.08
C ALA A 344 -2.90 4.80 -13.89
#